data_1d1d7fa3d6505743268580dece98761a
#
_entry.id   1d1d7fa3d6505743268580dece98761a
#
_cell.length_a   1.000
_cell.length_b   1.000
_cell.length_c   1.000
_cell.angle_alpha   90.00
_cell.angle_beta   90.00
_cell.angle_gamma   90.00
#
_symmetry.space_group_name_H-M   'P 1'
#
loop_
_entity.id
_entity.type
_entity.pdbx_description
1 polymer ?
#
loop_
_entity_poly.entity_id
_entity_poly.type
_entity_poly.pdbx_seq_one_letter_code
_entity_poly.pdbx_strand_id
1 'polypeptide(L)'
;MMTAINIFSGGQDQLQDVATTIETDILPALRKQSGFIGARLYRRCDGVELVQCTDWESMEHHEASGDSAEMAMVGMQLAELLDSGDIEMYVDAYEIAATA
;
A
#
# COMPACT_ATOMS: atom_id res chain seq x y z
N MET A 1 14.72 -9.95 2.76
CA MET A 1 13.71 -8.89 2.88
C MET A 1 13.24 -8.46 1.50
N MET A 2 11.96 -8.20 1.35
CA MET A 2 11.40 -7.67 0.11
C MET A 2 10.59 -6.42 0.41
N THR A 3 10.41 -5.57 -0.59
CA THR A 3 9.58 -4.37 -0.51
C THR A 3 8.50 -4.44 -1.58
N ALA A 4 7.25 -4.31 -1.17
CA ALA A 4 6.14 -4.14 -2.11
C ALA A 4 5.92 -2.64 -2.33
N ILE A 5 5.79 -2.25 -3.59
CA ILE A 5 5.58 -0.85 -3.95
C ILE A 5 4.26 -0.74 -4.69
N ASN A 6 3.36 0.07 -4.12
CA ASN A 6 2.07 0.37 -4.72
C ASN A 6 2.09 1.83 -5.18
N ILE A 7 1.78 2.08 -6.43
CA ILE A 7 1.73 3.44 -6.99
C ILE A 7 0.30 3.75 -7.37
N PHE A 8 -0.25 4.84 -6.83
CA PHE A 8 -1.60 5.32 -7.09
C PHE A 8 -1.53 6.63 -7.85
N SER A 9 -2.22 6.73 -8.97
CA SER A 9 -2.24 7.94 -9.81
C SER A 9 -3.66 8.42 -10.03
N GLY A 10 -3.90 9.71 -9.88
CA GLY A 10 -5.25 10.28 -10.04
C GLY A 10 -5.31 11.74 -9.61
N GLY A 11 -6.54 12.24 -9.42
CA GLY A 11 -6.76 13.61 -8.94
C GLY A 11 -6.35 13.80 -7.48
N GLN A 12 -5.94 15.01 -7.13
CA GLN A 12 -5.46 15.33 -5.78
C GLN A 12 -6.49 15.00 -4.69
N ASP A 13 -7.76 15.33 -4.91
CA ASP A 13 -8.80 15.14 -3.91
C ASP A 13 -9.08 13.65 -3.68
N GLN A 14 -9.14 12.86 -4.74
CA GLN A 14 -9.34 11.42 -4.68
C GLN A 14 -8.14 10.73 -4.04
N LEU A 15 -6.93 11.16 -4.36
CA LEU A 15 -5.72 10.62 -3.73
C LEU A 15 -5.63 10.97 -2.24
N GLN A 16 -6.17 12.11 -1.82
CA GLN A 16 -6.23 12.44 -0.41
C GLN A 16 -7.11 11.45 0.35
N ASP A 17 -8.23 11.03 -0.23
CA ASP A 17 -9.09 9.99 0.37
C ASP A 17 -8.37 8.65 0.46
N VAL A 18 -7.60 8.29 -0.54
CA VAL A 18 -6.75 7.09 -0.52
C VAL A 18 -5.71 7.18 0.59
N ALA A 19 -5.00 8.31 0.69
CA ALA A 19 -3.99 8.51 1.72
C ALA A 19 -4.58 8.39 3.12
N THR A 20 -5.75 8.98 3.35
CA THR A 20 -6.45 8.89 4.64
C THR A 20 -6.84 7.45 4.96
N THR A 21 -7.38 6.70 4.00
CA THR A 21 -7.74 5.30 4.18
C THR A 21 -6.51 4.43 4.48
N ILE A 22 -5.39 4.67 3.79
CA ILE A 22 -4.14 3.95 4.06
C ILE A 22 -3.70 4.22 5.51
N GLU A 23 -3.67 5.46 5.92
CA GLU A 23 -3.21 5.84 7.25
C GLU A 23 -4.12 5.31 8.36
N THR A 24 -5.44 5.41 8.20
CA THR A 24 -6.40 5.07 9.26
C THR A 24 -6.77 3.60 9.30
N ASP A 25 -6.79 2.89 8.17
CA ASP A 25 -7.31 1.53 8.08
C ASP A 25 -6.25 0.50 7.65
N ILE A 26 -5.44 0.83 6.64
CA ILE A 26 -4.51 -0.14 6.06
C ILE A 26 -3.25 -0.29 6.89
N LEU A 27 -2.59 0.79 7.29
CA LEU A 27 -1.38 0.71 8.11
C LEU A 27 -1.62 0.00 9.46
N PRO A 28 -2.71 0.27 10.19
CA PRO A 28 -3.00 -0.50 11.40
C PRO A 28 -3.19 -1.99 11.15
N ALA A 29 -3.85 -2.37 10.06
CA ALA A 29 -4.04 -3.78 9.70
C ALA A 29 -2.73 -4.44 9.31
N LEU A 30 -1.85 -3.74 8.58
CA LEU A 30 -0.52 -4.24 8.20
C LEU A 30 0.35 -4.54 9.42
N ARG A 31 0.31 -3.68 10.44
CA ARG A 31 1.11 -3.87 11.66
C ARG A 31 0.83 -5.18 12.38
N LYS A 32 -0.32 -5.78 12.17
CA LYS A 32 -0.72 -7.05 12.78
C LYS A 32 -0.29 -8.27 11.97
N GLN A 33 0.23 -8.07 10.76
CA GLN A 33 0.58 -9.19 9.89
C GLN A 33 1.95 -9.75 10.22
N SER A 34 2.06 -11.09 10.19
CA SER A 34 3.33 -11.78 10.41
C SER A 34 4.33 -11.40 9.32
N GLY A 35 5.56 -11.09 9.73
CA GLY A 35 6.63 -10.72 8.80
C GLY A 35 6.61 -9.29 8.30
N PHE A 36 5.64 -8.49 8.71
CA PHE A 36 5.61 -7.07 8.38
C PHE A 36 6.72 -6.34 9.15
N ILE A 37 7.52 -5.55 8.45
CA ILE A 37 8.64 -4.79 9.03
C ILE A 37 8.29 -3.32 9.19
N GLY A 38 7.78 -2.69 8.14
CA GLY A 38 7.44 -1.28 8.17
C GLY A 38 6.82 -0.81 6.87
N ALA A 39 6.31 0.42 6.88
CA ALA A 39 5.71 1.02 5.70
C ALA A 39 5.98 2.52 5.66
N ARG A 40 5.97 3.05 4.45
CA ARG A 40 6.04 4.49 4.19
C ARG A 40 5.09 4.84 3.08
N LEU A 41 4.48 6.01 3.19
CA LEU A 41 3.61 6.56 2.17
C LEU A 41 4.21 7.89 1.72
N TYR A 42 4.53 7.98 0.43
CA TYR A 42 5.05 9.19 -0.17
C TYR A 42 3.98 9.85 -1.02
N ARG A 43 3.92 11.16 -0.98
CA ARG A 43 3.13 11.96 -1.92
C ARG A 43 4.06 12.63 -2.90
N ARG A 44 3.81 12.47 -4.19
CA ARG A 44 4.53 13.22 -5.20
C ARG A 44 4.26 14.73 -4.99
N CYS A 45 5.27 15.58 -5.22
CA CYS A 45 5.17 17.00 -4.86
C CYS A 45 4.05 17.75 -5.60
N ASP A 46 3.64 17.27 -6.77
CA ASP A 46 2.51 17.83 -7.51
C ASP A 46 1.14 17.32 -7.03
N GLY A 47 1.12 16.34 -6.11
CA GLY A 47 -0.10 15.81 -5.49
C GLY A 47 -0.90 14.82 -6.33
N VAL A 48 -0.42 14.41 -7.52
CA VAL A 48 -1.18 13.52 -8.41
C VAL A 48 -0.70 12.07 -8.39
N GLU A 49 0.16 11.73 -7.44
CA GLU A 49 0.63 10.35 -7.25
C GLU A 49 0.95 10.08 -5.78
N LEU A 50 0.60 8.89 -5.31
CA LEU A 50 1.02 8.36 -4.01
C LEU A 50 1.85 7.11 -4.25
N VAL A 51 2.88 6.90 -3.43
CA VAL A 51 3.71 5.70 -3.46
C VAL A 51 3.72 5.09 -2.06
N GLN A 52 3.18 3.89 -1.93
CA GLN A 52 3.20 3.13 -0.68
C GLN A 52 4.25 2.04 -0.78
N CYS A 53 5.21 2.09 0.15
CA CYS A 53 6.25 1.06 0.25
C CYS A 53 6.00 0.26 1.53
N THR A 54 5.92 -1.07 1.42
CA THR A 54 5.81 -1.96 2.57
C THR A 54 6.96 -2.95 2.56
N ASP A 55 7.68 -3.01 3.69
CA ASP A 55 8.81 -3.92 3.85
C ASP A 55 8.37 -5.17 4.61
N TRP A 56 8.81 -6.33 4.12
CA TRP A 56 8.44 -7.65 4.63
C TRP A 56 9.68 -8.52 4.82
N GLU A 57 9.63 -9.44 5.77
CA GLU A 57 10.72 -10.39 5.98
C GLU A 57 10.95 -11.27 4.76
N SER A 58 9.89 -11.65 4.04
CA SER A 58 9.96 -12.47 2.84
C SER A 58 8.75 -12.25 1.94
N MET A 59 8.87 -12.67 0.68
CA MET A 59 7.75 -12.71 -0.27
C MET A 59 6.61 -13.58 0.28
N GLU A 60 6.92 -14.67 0.94
CA GLU A 60 5.92 -15.59 1.51
C GLU A 60 5.06 -14.90 2.56
N HIS A 61 5.67 -14.10 3.43
CA HIS A 61 4.92 -13.31 4.42
C HIS A 61 4.03 -12.28 3.75
N HIS A 62 4.51 -11.60 2.72
CA HIS A 62 3.71 -10.65 1.96
C HIS A 62 2.50 -11.32 1.31
N GLU A 63 2.70 -12.46 0.65
CA GLU A 63 1.61 -13.21 0.02
C GLU A 63 0.60 -13.72 1.05
N ALA A 64 1.08 -14.25 2.18
CA ALA A 64 0.22 -14.75 3.25
C ALA A 64 -0.65 -13.66 3.87
N SER A 65 -0.19 -12.41 3.90
CA SER A 65 -0.99 -11.29 4.42
C SER A 65 -2.28 -11.09 3.64
N GLY A 66 -2.28 -11.38 2.35
CA GLY A 66 -3.48 -11.29 1.51
C GLY A 66 -4.58 -12.27 1.90
N ASP A 67 -4.25 -13.35 2.62
CA ASP A 67 -5.21 -14.35 3.08
C ASP A 67 -5.88 -13.94 4.40
N SER A 68 -5.43 -12.89 5.05
CA SER A 68 -6.01 -12.36 6.28
C SER A 68 -7.39 -11.76 5.99
N ALA A 69 -8.39 -12.09 6.82
CA ALA A 69 -9.74 -11.51 6.70
C ALA A 69 -9.70 -9.99 6.88
N GLU A 70 -8.88 -9.49 7.79
CA GLU A 70 -8.73 -8.05 8.03
C GLU A 70 -8.13 -7.34 6.81
N MET A 71 -7.07 -7.92 6.22
CA MET A 71 -6.46 -7.35 5.02
C MET A 71 -7.39 -7.41 3.81
N ALA A 72 -8.18 -8.47 3.68
CA ALA A 72 -9.17 -8.58 2.63
C ALA A 72 -10.24 -7.48 2.74
N MET A 73 -10.69 -7.19 3.96
CA MET A 73 -11.70 -6.17 4.22
C MET A 73 -11.19 -4.77 3.86
N VAL A 74 -9.99 -4.38 4.35
CA VAL A 74 -9.43 -3.07 4.04
C VAL A 74 -9.05 -2.95 2.56
N GLY A 75 -8.63 -4.06 1.95
CA GLY A 75 -8.35 -4.11 0.51
C GLY A 75 -9.59 -3.86 -0.34
N MET A 76 -10.75 -4.39 0.07
CA MET A 76 -12.02 -4.12 -0.60
C MET A 76 -12.43 -2.65 -0.48
N GLN A 77 -12.26 -2.05 0.70
CA GLN A 77 -12.53 -0.62 0.91
C GLN A 77 -11.65 0.24 0.00
N LEU A 78 -10.38 -0.10 -0.09
CA LEU A 78 -9.46 0.59 -0.99
C LEU A 78 -9.87 0.44 -2.46
N ALA A 79 -10.22 -0.77 -2.88
CA ALA A 79 -10.64 -1.03 -4.24
C ALA A 79 -11.88 -0.21 -4.64
N GLU A 80 -12.83 -0.04 -3.73
CA GLU A 80 -14.01 0.81 -3.96
C GLU A 80 -13.62 2.29 -4.17
N LEU A 81 -12.67 2.80 -3.37
CA LEU A 81 -12.16 4.16 -3.55
C LEU A 81 -11.45 4.34 -4.88
N LEU A 82 -10.64 3.37 -5.29
CA LEU A 82 -9.92 3.43 -6.56
C LEU A 82 -10.88 3.47 -7.72
N ASP A 83 -11.91 2.63 -7.69
CA ASP A 83 -12.91 2.54 -8.75
C ASP A 83 -13.76 3.81 -8.83
N SER A 84 -14.31 4.25 -7.70
CA SER A 84 -15.17 5.45 -7.66
C SER A 84 -14.41 6.74 -7.92
N GLY A 85 -13.12 6.80 -7.56
CA GLY A 85 -12.26 7.96 -7.75
C GLY A 85 -11.51 7.98 -9.07
N ASP A 86 -11.70 6.98 -9.94
CA ASP A 86 -10.98 6.84 -11.20
C ASP A 86 -9.46 6.88 -11.00
N ILE A 87 -8.98 6.12 -10.00
CA ILE A 87 -7.56 6.07 -9.63
C ILE A 87 -6.95 4.80 -10.18
N GLU A 88 -5.81 4.94 -10.87
CA GLU A 88 -5.01 3.81 -11.33
C GLU A 88 -4.04 3.36 -10.23
N MET A 89 -3.84 2.05 -10.11
CA MET A 89 -2.90 1.47 -9.15
C MET A 89 -1.99 0.47 -9.84
N TYR A 90 -0.70 0.56 -9.53
CA TYR A 90 0.31 -0.43 -9.93
C TYR A 90 0.94 -1.01 -8.68
N VAL A 91 1.16 -2.32 -8.68
CA VAL A 91 1.80 -3.04 -7.56
C VAL A 91 2.93 -3.88 -8.12
N ASP A 92 4.10 -3.83 -7.50
CA ASP A 92 5.20 -4.71 -7.83
C ASP A 92 6.04 -5.01 -6.60
N ALA A 93 6.84 -6.06 -6.68
CA ALA A 93 7.70 -6.53 -5.60
C ALA A 93 9.17 -6.33 -5.97
N TYR A 94 9.95 -5.86 -5.00
CA TYR A 94 11.35 -5.50 -5.18
C TYR A 94 12.21 -6.10 -4.09
N GLU A 95 13.45 -6.42 -4.44
CA GLU A 95 14.50 -6.76 -3.47
C GLU A 95 15.46 -5.58 -3.37
N ILE A 96 16.09 -5.41 -2.21
CA ILE A 96 17.13 -4.41 -2.05
C ILE A 96 18.36 -4.91 -2.83
N ALA A 97 18.73 -4.16 -3.87
CA ALA A 97 19.92 -4.49 -4.67
C ALA A 97 21.19 -3.86 -4.10
N ALA A 98 21.06 -2.68 -3.49
CA ALA A 98 22.18 -1.98 -2.87
C ALA A 98 21.68 -0.98 -1.83
N THR A 99 22.49 -0.73 -0.82
CA THR A 99 22.21 0.26 0.22
C THR A 99 23.48 1.08 0.44
N ALA A 100 23.31 2.38 0.58
CA ALA A 100 24.42 3.28 0.92
C ALA A 100 24.67 3.29 2.42
#